data_1845a1744efa162b497b031ef1e5f392
#
_entry.id   1845a1744efa162b497b031ef1e5f392
#
_cell.length_a   1.000
_cell.length_b   1.000
_cell.length_c   1.000
_cell.angle_alpha   90.00
_cell.angle_beta   90.00
_cell.angle_gamma   90.00
#
_symmetry.space_group_name_H-M   'P 1'
#
loop_
_entity.id
_entity.type
_entity.pdbx_description
1 polymer ?
#
loop_
_entity_poly.entity_id
_entity_poly.type
_entity_poly.pdbx_seq_one_letter_code
_entity_poly.pdbx_strand_id
1 'polypeptide(L)'
;PTPGIYLNEPVAVLDYASLYPSSIIEKNISHETYIDDPSLIKEMDWVKDKDYHEIKYDNWIYKGKGSGDTIEKIINEEEPIKTCQFLTKDFMERNNMEPKGIIPSVLDHLLSARSATKKRMKNEPNEFKKKVLDGLQLAYKVTANSVYGQLGAKTSTIFKLELAACTTSVGRSRIDDAENGVKKWAEAKGYPEPEVVYGDTDSVFVKFSRKDKNGKLLEGKEALKHCIQCGIEAGDYITKGELKLEDKIVHHKPLLHSPQDLEYEKTFWPFILISKKRYTGDKYEFESNNPKRTAMGIVLKRRDNAPIVKYVFGHVIEKIMIEKDFLATVEWLKQTLQEIREGKFPISYFVISKSLRGYYKNPQSIAHKVLADRMAERDPGNKPKANDRIPYAYIEVDDKRKIIDYRMKTVKKPDGFHKKTIKEEIGIFKGGPRKGQIKTRNKIIEDKNRPKYKNSKVIDYDRPIYEKNKPI
;
A
#
# COMPACT_ATOMS: atom_id res chain seq x y z
N PRO A 1 -9.77 -1.36 -10.37
CA PRO A 1 -10.70 -1.82 -9.34
C PRO A 1 -12.14 -1.44 -9.71
N THR A 2 -13.07 -2.32 -9.41
CA THR A 2 -14.50 -2.08 -9.47
C THR A 2 -15.00 -1.85 -8.04
N PRO A 3 -15.00 -0.59 -7.53
CA PRO A 3 -15.46 -0.30 -6.17
C PRO A 3 -16.88 -0.77 -5.98
N GLY A 4 -17.17 -1.37 -4.81
CA GLY A 4 -18.49 -1.92 -4.56
C GLY A 4 -18.64 -2.53 -3.18
N ILE A 5 -19.86 -2.89 -2.86
CA ILE A 5 -20.26 -3.58 -1.63
C ILE A 5 -20.78 -4.95 -2.02
N TYR A 6 -19.98 -5.98 -1.83
CA TYR A 6 -20.23 -7.37 -2.21
C TYR A 6 -20.76 -8.13 -0.97
N LEU A 7 -22.08 -8.03 -0.69
CA LEU A 7 -22.66 -8.61 0.51
C LEU A 7 -23.05 -10.08 0.35
N ASN A 8 -23.51 -10.44 -0.84
CA ASN A 8 -24.00 -11.79 -1.13
C ASN A 8 -23.10 -12.58 -2.07
N GLU A 9 -22.07 -11.94 -2.59
CA GLU A 9 -21.15 -12.46 -3.59
C GLU A 9 -19.75 -12.63 -2.97
N PRO A 10 -19.32 -13.87 -2.67
CA PRO A 10 -17.97 -14.12 -2.21
C PRO A 10 -16.93 -13.74 -3.28
N VAL A 11 -15.82 -13.16 -2.85
CA VAL A 11 -14.72 -12.74 -3.72
C VAL A 11 -13.45 -13.50 -3.32
N ALA A 12 -12.99 -14.39 -4.19
CA ALA A 12 -11.75 -15.14 -3.98
C ALA A 12 -10.52 -14.29 -4.34
N VAL A 13 -9.43 -14.53 -3.63
CA VAL A 13 -8.13 -13.90 -3.88
C VAL A 13 -7.15 -14.98 -4.28
N LEU A 14 -6.58 -14.83 -5.47
CA LEU A 14 -5.47 -15.61 -5.98
C LEU A 14 -4.23 -14.75 -5.87
N ASP A 15 -3.14 -15.28 -5.31
CA ASP A 15 -1.91 -14.55 -4.99
C ASP A 15 -0.68 -15.26 -5.57
N TYR A 16 0.23 -14.47 -6.15
CA TYR A 16 1.48 -15.02 -6.65
C TYR A 16 2.47 -15.29 -5.51
N ALA A 17 2.95 -16.51 -5.42
CA ALA A 17 3.98 -16.89 -4.46
C ALA A 17 5.32 -16.19 -4.78
N SER A 18 5.61 -15.06 -4.11
CA SER A 18 6.84 -14.29 -4.30
C SER A 18 7.01 -13.76 -5.73
N LEU A 19 6.04 -13.02 -6.27
CA LEU A 19 5.97 -12.55 -7.67
C LEU A 19 7.29 -11.97 -8.20
N TYR A 20 7.91 -11.01 -7.54
CA TYR A 20 9.12 -10.36 -8.04
C TYR A 20 10.35 -11.27 -8.03
N PRO A 21 10.65 -12.02 -6.96
CA PRO A 21 11.69 -13.06 -7.01
C PRO A 21 11.47 -14.06 -8.14
N SER A 22 10.26 -14.59 -8.28
CA SER A 22 9.91 -15.54 -9.34
C SER A 22 10.07 -14.94 -10.74
N SER A 23 9.70 -13.66 -10.92
CA SER A 23 9.87 -12.94 -12.19
C SER A 23 11.35 -12.74 -12.55
N ILE A 24 12.19 -12.43 -11.56
CA ILE A 24 13.64 -12.30 -11.75
C ILE A 24 14.25 -13.64 -12.16
N ILE A 25 13.86 -14.75 -11.50
CA ILE A 25 14.34 -16.10 -11.82
C ILE A 25 13.85 -16.55 -13.19
N GLU A 26 12.57 -16.35 -13.49
CA GLU A 26 11.97 -16.75 -14.78
C GLU A 26 12.68 -16.07 -15.95
N LYS A 27 12.83 -14.76 -15.87
CA LYS A 27 13.38 -13.90 -16.92
C LYS A 27 14.89 -13.69 -16.82
N ASN A 28 15.57 -14.43 -15.96
CA ASN A 28 17.01 -14.36 -15.79
C ASN A 28 17.54 -12.93 -15.63
N ILE A 29 16.83 -12.09 -14.83
CA ILE A 29 17.14 -10.66 -14.66
C ILE A 29 18.32 -10.50 -13.70
N SER A 30 19.49 -10.14 -14.23
CA SER A 30 20.71 -9.93 -13.44
C SER A 30 21.64 -8.95 -14.17
N HIS A 31 22.67 -8.45 -13.49
CA HIS A 31 23.59 -7.48 -14.08
C HIS A 31 24.38 -8.09 -15.23
N GLU A 32 24.88 -9.31 -15.06
CA GLU A 32 25.71 -10.04 -16.02
C GLU A 32 24.91 -10.66 -17.17
N THR A 33 23.61 -10.79 -17.02
CA THR A 33 22.73 -11.27 -18.10
C THR A 33 22.11 -10.13 -18.91
N TYR A 34 22.17 -8.90 -18.38
CA TYR A 34 21.67 -7.70 -19.04
C TYR A 34 22.64 -7.27 -20.15
N ILE A 35 22.14 -7.07 -21.36
CA ILE A 35 22.93 -6.63 -22.51
C ILE A 35 22.93 -5.11 -22.50
N ASP A 36 24.01 -4.51 -21.99
CA ASP A 36 24.16 -3.06 -21.89
C ASP A 36 24.32 -2.39 -23.28
N ASP A 37 24.96 -3.08 -24.22
CA ASP A 37 25.15 -2.60 -25.59
C ASP A 37 24.38 -3.48 -26.58
N PRO A 38 23.23 -3.00 -27.09
CA PRO A 38 22.44 -3.74 -28.08
C PRO A 38 23.15 -3.99 -29.42
N SER A 39 24.26 -3.30 -29.74
CA SER A 39 25.02 -3.54 -30.97
C SER A 39 25.64 -4.93 -30.98
N LEU A 40 25.99 -5.46 -29.80
CA LEU A 40 26.52 -6.83 -29.65
C LEU A 40 25.58 -7.91 -30.20
N ILE A 41 24.28 -7.67 -30.14
CA ILE A 41 23.28 -8.63 -30.67
C ILE A 41 23.49 -8.83 -32.18
N LYS A 42 23.77 -7.74 -32.90
CA LYS A 42 24.05 -7.82 -34.37
C LYS A 42 25.44 -8.34 -34.65
N GLU A 43 26.44 -7.92 -33.88
CA GLU A 43 27.83 -8.36 -34.09
C GLU A 43 28.01 -9.84 -33.83
N MET A 44 27.24 -10.42 -32.90
CA MET A 44 27.31 -11.81 -32.49
C MET A 44 26.24 -12.69 -33.15
N ASP A 45 25.42 -12.13 -34.04
CA ASP A 45 24.29 -12.82 -34.70
C ASP A 45 23.35 -13.52 -33.72
N TRP A 46 23.13 -12.91 -32.55
CA TRP A 46 22.23 -13.48 -31.54
C TRP A 46 20.76 -13.44 -31.96
N VAL A 47 20.06 -14.55 -31.73
CA VAL A 47 18.67 -14.75 -32.15
C VAL A 47 17.73 -14.52 -30.99
N LYS A 48 16.74 -13.64 -31.21
CA LYS A 48 15.70 -13.36 -30.22
C LYS A 48 14.95 -14.65 -29.85
N ASP A 49 14.55 -14.74 -28.57
CA ASP A 49 13.85 -15.86 -27.92
C ASP A 49 14.63 -17.18 -27.89
N LYS A 50 15.83 -17.19 -28.46
CA LYS A 50 16.79 -18.31 -28.40
C LYS A 50 18.01 -17.91 -27.54
N ASP A 51 18.67 -16.83 -27.88
CA ASP A 51 19.91 -16.40 -27.25
C ASP A 51 19.63 -15.28 -26.22
N TYR A 52 18.71 -14.41 -26.52
CA TYR A 52 18.23 -13.34 -25.62
C TYR A 52 16.73 -13.17 -25.72
N HIS A 53 16.13 -12.52 -24.73
CA HIS A 53 14.75 -12.06 -24.75
C HIS A 53 14.65 -10.60 -24.38
N GLU A 54 13.51 -9.98 -24.72
CA GLU A 54 13.24 -8.57 -24.50
C GLU A 54 12.19 -8.36 -23.43
N ILE A 55 12.44 -7.37 -22.56
CA ILE A 55 11.46 -6.86 -21.61
C ILE A 55 11.27 -5.37 -21.87
N LYS A 56 10.02 -4.96 -22.11
CA LYS A 56 9.64 -3.57 -22.35
C LYS A 56 8.98 -2.97 -21.13
N TYR A 57 9.26 -1.70 -20.88
CA TYR A 57 8.58 -0.95 -19.81
C TYR A 57 8.37 0.50 -20.18
N ASP A 58 7.36 1.15 -19.57
CA ASP A 58 7.08 2.57 -19.74
C ASP A 58 8.20 3.40 -19.14
N ASN A 59 8.81 4.27 -19.94
CA ASN A 59 9.93 5.10 -19.51
C ASN A 59 9.42 6.36 -18.80
N TRP A 60 9.25 6.28 -17.49
CA TRP A 60 8.79 7.37 -16.66
C TRP A 60 9.94 8.27 -16.20
N ILE A 61 9.83 9.56 -16.47
CA ILE A 61 10.76 10.59 -15.99
C ILE A 61 10.09 11.54 -15.00
N TYR A 62 10.90 12.20 -14.20
CA TYR A 62 10.44 13.21 -13.25
C TYR A 62 10.76 14.60 -13.78
N LYS A 63 9.74 15.36 -14.16
CA LYS A 63 9.86 16.72 -14.66
C LYS A 63 9.41 17.73 -13.62
N GLY A 64 10.27 18.71 -13.30
CA GLY A 64 9.90 19.80 -12.39
C GLY A 64 8.93 20.77 -13.07
N LYS A 65 7.82 21.09 -12.41
CA LYS A 65 6.90 22.16 -12.84
C LYS A 65 7.38 23.51 -12.30
N GLY A 66 8.14 24.29 -13.09
CA GLY A 66 8.42 25.70 -12.82
C GLY A 66 8.90 26.05 -11.41
N SER A 67 8.87 27.30 -11.02
CA SER A 67 9.45 27.86 -9.78
C SER A 67 8.81 27.41 -8.46
N GLY A 68 8.15 26.26 -8.39
CA GLY A 68 7.36 25.82 -7.23
C GLY A 68 7.42 24.33 -6.90
N ASP A 69 8.58 23.65 -7.11
CA ASP A 69 8.89 22.31 -6.53
C ASP A 69 7.83 21.17 -6.59
N THR A 70 6.86 21.21 -7.47
CA THR A 70 6.04 20.04 -7.79
C THR A 70 6.71 19.24 -8.87
N ILE A 71 7.28 18.10 -8.47
CA ILE A 71 7.83 17.11 -9.41
C ILE A 71 6.66 16.27 -9.91
N GLU A 72 6.42 16.31 -11.21
CA GLU A 72 5.43 15.46 -11.85
C GLU A 72 6.11 14.26 -12.50
N LYS A 73 5.51 13.09 -12.35
CA LYS A 73 5.94 11.87 -13.03
C LYS A 73 5.21 11.78 -14.36
N ILE A 74 5.95 11.89 -15.46
CA ILE A 74 5.42 11.82 -16.82
C ILE A 74 6.13 10.74 -17.64
N ILE A 75 5.49 10.25 -18.69
CA ILE A 75 6.16 9.40 -19.67
C ILE A 75 7.15 10.25 -20.47
N ASN A 76 8.34 9.72 -20.74
CA ASN A 76 9.32 10.36 -21.60
C ASN A 76 8.79 10.39 -23.04
N GLU A 77 8.54 11.58 -23.57
CA GLU A 77 7.98 11.76 -24.91
C GLU A 77 8.95 11.36 -26.03
N GLU A 78 10.27 11.47 -25.79
CA GLU A 78 11.33 11.12 -26.76
C GLU A 78 11.50 9.60 -26.85
N GLU A 79 11.40 8.89 -25.74
CA GLU A 79 11.52 7.43 -25.64
C GLU A 79 10.44 6.90 -24.69
N PRO A 80 9.18 6.76 -25.12
CA PRO A 80 8.08 6.41 -24.24
C PRO A 80 8.16 4.98 -23.68
N ILE A 81 8.78 4.07 -24.44
CA ILE A 81 8.98 2.67 -24.08
C ILE A 81 10.45 2.35 -24.15
N LYS A 82 11.01 1.86 -23.07
CA LYS A 82 12.38 1.35 -23.03
C LYS A 82 12.39 -0.17 -23.14
N THR A 83 13.28 -0.70 -23.99
CA THR A 83 13.45 -2.14 -24.18
C THR A 83 14.80 -2.56 -23.59
N CYS A 84 14.77 -3.60 -22.77
CA CYS A 84 15.96 -4.21 -22.19
C CYS A 84 16.07 -5.66 -22.68
N GLN A 85 17.28 -6.08 -23.00
CA GLN A 85 17.61 -7.41 -23.45
C GLN A 85 18.38 -8.18 -22.37
N PHE A 86 18.02 -9.45 -22.20
CA PHE A 86 18.67 -10.35 -21.24
C PHE A 86 19.00 -11.68 -21.91
N LEU A 87 20.18 -12.23 -21.61
CA LEU A 87 20.58 -13.55 -22.07
C LEU A 87 19.65 -14.63 -21.52
N THR A 88 19.28 -15.59 -22.38
CA THR A 88 18.47 -16.73 -21.97
C THR A 88 19.30 -17.72 -21.17
N LYS A 89 18.64 -18.54 -20.33
CA LYS A 89 19.30 -19.66 -19.63
C LYS A 89 19.92 -20.65 -20.59
N ASP A 90 19.21 -20.97 -21.68
CA ASP A 90 19.63 -21.89 -22.71
C ASP A 90 20.88 -21.39 -23.45
N PHE A 91 20.99 -20.07 -23.68
CA PHE A 91 22.21 -19.50 -24.27
C PHE A 91 23.40 -19.65 -23.34
N MET A 92 23.22 -19.32 -22.05
CA MET A 92 24.29 -19.41 -21.05
C MET A 92 24.78 -20.88 -20.93
N GLU A 93 23.87 -21.84 -20.84
CA GLU A 93 24.19 -23.27 -20.75
C GLU A 93 24.96 -23.79 -22.00
N ARG A 94 24.50 -23.41 -23.21
CA ARG A 94 25.16 -23.77 -24.48
C ARG A 94 26.56 -23.18 -24.60
N ASN A 95 26.85 -22.08 -23.89
CA ASN A 95 28.18 -21.46 -23.87
C ASN A 95 29.00 -21.82 -22.63
N ASN A 96 28.66 -22.90 -21.93
CA ASN A 96 29.34 -23.39 -20.74
C ASN A 96 29.39 -22.38 -19.59
N MET A 97 28.36 -21.50 -19.50
CA MET A 97 28.16 -20.59 -18.37
C MET A 97 27.12 -21.16 -17.43
N GLU A 98 27.11 -20.67 -16.18
CA GLU A 98 26.01 -20.98 -15.26
C GLU A 98 24.68 -20.53 -15.85
N PRO A 99 23.65 -21.43 -15.95
CA PRO A 99 22.40 -21.13 -16.67
C PRO A 99 21.64 -19.91 -16.11
N LYS A 100 21.80 -19.66 -14.82
CA LYS A 100 21.17 -18.55 -14.14
C LYS A 100 22.21 -17.49 -13.78
N GLY A 101 21.85 -16.24 -13.96
CA GLY A 101 22.61 -15.14 -13.43
C GLY A 101 22.72 -15.20 -11.90
N ILE A 102 23.61 -14.40 -11.32
CA ILE A 102 23.90 -14.41 -9.88
C ILE A 102 22.64 -14.10 -9.05
N ILE A 103 21.90 -13.04 -9.39
CA ILE A 103 20.69 -12.67 -8.66
C ILE A 103 19.60 -13.74 -8.78
N PRO A 104 19.23 -14.25 -9.96
CA PRO A 104 18.35 -15.41 -10.11
C PRO A 104 18.78 -16.63 -9.30
N SER A 105 20.08 -16.95 -9.28
CA SER A 105 20.61 -18.10 -8.53
C SER A 105 20.44 -17.94 -7.03
N VAL A 106 20.79 -16.76 -6.49
CA VAL A 106 20.60 -16.45 -5.08
C VAL A 106 19.12 -16.52 -4.67
N LEU A 107 18.23 -15.95 -5.49
CA LEU A 107 16.80 -15.97 -5.22
C LEU A 107 16.22 -17.38 -5.27
N ASP A 108 16.63 -18.19 -6.23
CA ASP A 108 16.21 -19.59 -6.35
C ASP A 108 16.65 -20.42 -5.12
N HIS A 109 17.87 -20.20 -4.66
CA HIS A 109 18.38 -20.80 -3.41
C HIS A 109 17.53 -20.41 -2.18
N LEU A 110 17.19 -19.12 -2.04
CA LEU A 110 16.38 -18.62 -0.95
C LEU A 110 14.94 -19.18 -0.98
N LEU A 111 14.31 -19.23 -2.15
CA LEU A 111 12.97 -19.79 -2.31
C LEU A 111 12.95 -21.31 -2.06
N SER A 112 13.94 -22.03 -2.54
CA SER A 112 14.11 -23.46 -2.32
C SER A 112 14.34 -23.78 -0.84
N ALA A 113 15.22 -23.04 -0.16
CA ALA A 113 15.46 -23.17 1.28
C ALA A 113 14.19 -22.87 2.10
N ARG A 114 13.41 -21.84 1.69
CA ARG A 114 12.12 -21.55 2.30
C ARG A 114 11.14 -22.70 2.14
N SER A 115 11.00 -23.25 0.96
CA SER A 115 10.12 -24.39 0.68
C SER A 115 10.50 -25.62 1.52
N ALA A 116 11.78 -25.96 1.56
CA ALA A 116 12.29 -27.03 2.42
C ALA A 116 12.01 -26.79 3.90
N THR A 117 12.19 -25.54 4.38
CA THR A 117 11.90 -25.16 5.78
C THR A 117 10.40 -25.29 6.09
N LYS A 118 9.51 -24.87 5.20
CA LYS A 118 8.07 -25.06 5.35
C LYS A 118 7.67 -26.54 5.43
N LYS A 119 8.27 -27.40 4.58
CA LYS A 119 8.04 -28.86 4.65
C LYS A 119 8.50 -29.44 5.98
N ARG A 120 9.68 -29.05 6.49
CA ARG A 120 10.17 -29.46 7.80
C ARG A 120 9.24 -29.00 8.92
N MET A 121 8.82 -27.72 8.88
CA MET A 121 7.90 -27.13 9.87
C MET A 121 6.55 -27.87 9.92
N LYS A 122 6.02 -28.32 8.78
CA LYS A 122 4.75 -29.08 8.72
C LYS A 122 4.85 -30.41 9.46
N ASN A 123 6.02 -31.05 9.41
CA ASN A 123 6.27 -32.37 10.01
C ASN A 123 6.91 -32.29 11.40
N GLU A 124 7.19 -31.10 11.92
CA GLU A 124 7.85 -30.93 13.24
C GLU A 124 6.81 -31.04 14.38
N PRO A 125 6.93 -32.04 15.29
CA PRO A 125 6.00 -32.21 16.40
C PRO A 125 6.25 -31.24 17.56
N ASN A 126 7.46 -30.69 17.68
CA ASN A 126 7.83 -29.82 18.76
C ASN A 126 7.46 -28.36 18.45
N GLU A 127 6.52 -27.81 19.22
CA GLU A 127 5.99 -26.45 19.01
C GLU A 127 7.07 -25.34 19.11
N PHE A 128 8.09 -25.50 19.95
CA PHE A 128 9.20 -24.53 20.01
C PHE A 128 10.03 -24.58 18.73
N LYS A 129 10.43 -25.77 18.27
CA LYS A 129 11.17 -25.93 17.01
C LYS A 129 10.35 -25.46 15.81
N LYS A 130 9.05 -25.70 15.81
CA LYS A 130 8.12 -25.21 14.80
C LYS A 130 8.12 -23.66 14.71
N LYS A 131 8.10 -22.96 15.85
CA LYS A 131 8.23 -21.50 15.90
C LYS A 131 9.58 -21.00 15.39
N VAL A 132 10.67 -21.70 15.67
CA VAL A 132 12.00 -21.38 15.14
C VAL A 132 12.04 -21.55 13.62
N LEU A 133 11.48 -22.64 13.10
CA LEU A 133 11.36 -22.89 11.66
C LEU A 133 10.44 -21.84 10.98
N ASP A 134 9.39 -21.39 11.64
CA ASP A 134 8.55 -20.31 11.14
C ASP A 134 9.32 -18.99 11.03
N GLY A 135 10.12 -18.64 12.05
CA GLY A 135 11.02 -17.49 11.99
C GLY A 135 12.02 -17.60 10.83
N LEU A 136 12.61 -18.79 10.63
CA LEU A 136 13.59 -19.04 9.57
C LEU A 136 12.95 -18.92 8.16
N GLN A 137 11.78 -19.54 7.92
CA GLN A 137 11.10 -19.41 6.63
C GLN A 137 10.68 -17.95 6.34
N LEU A 138 10.31 -17.19 7.39
CA LEU A 138 10.00 -15.77 7.26
C LEU A 138 11.25 -14.95 6.90
N ALA A 139 12.41 -15.26 7.50
CA ALA A 139 13.68 -14.62 7.13
C ALA A 139 14.00 -14.82 5.66
N TYR A 140 13.93 -16.05 5.14
CA TYR A 140 14.10 -16.34 3.72
C TYR A 140 13.13 -15.54 2.84
N LYS A 141 11.84 -15.47 3.23
CA LYS A 141 10.82 -14.69 2.50
C LYS A 141 11.19 -13.20 2.43
N VAL A 142 11.55 -12.61 3.57
CA VAL A 142 11.89 -11.19 3.65
C VAL A 142 13.14 -10.89 2.84
N THR A 143 14.18 -11.70 2.96
CA THR A 143 15.43 -11.53 2.21
C THR A 143 15.19 -11.60 0.70
N ALA A 144 14.51 -12.63 0.21
CA ALA A 144 14.20 -12.78 -1.21
C ALA A 144 13.40 -11.59 -1.75
N ASN A 145 12.35 -11.15 -1.03
CA ASN A 145 11.51 -10.04 -1.48
C ASN A 145 12.21 -8.68 -1.36
N SER A 146 13.28 -8.55 -0.56
CA SER A 146 14.03 -7.30 -0.43
C SER A 146 14.98 -7.03 -1.58
N VAL A 147 15.41 -8.06 -2.32
CA VAL A 147 16.38 -7.93 -3.43
C VAL A 147 15.87 -6.95 -4.48
N TYR A 148 14.60 -7.07 -4.90
CA TYR A 148 14.00 -6.12 -5.83
C TYR A 148 14.10 -4.67 -5.31
N GLY A 149 13.86 -4.46 -4.01
CA GLY A 149 14.00 -3.13 -3.40
C GLY A 149 15.42 -2.58 -3.46
N GLN A 150 16.43 -3.46 -3.34
CA GLN A 150 17.83 -3.09 -3.49
C GLN A 150 18.18 -2.71 -4.93
N LEU A 151 17.64 -3.42 -5.93
CA LEU A 151 17.83 -3.08 -7.35
C LEU A 151 17.29 -1.69 -7.68
N GLY A 152 16.20 -1.26 -7.03
CA GLY A 152 15.57 0.04 -7.26
C GLY A 152 16.07 1.18 -6.36
N ALA A 153 16.87 0.91 -5.33
CA ALA A 153 17.32 1.89 -4.36
C ALA A 153 18.66 2.53 -4.78
N LYS A 154 18.67 3.83 -5.05
CA LYS A 154 19.89 4.58 -5.47
C LYS A 154 21.07 4.48 -4.49
N THR A 155 20.81 4.15 -3.23
CA THR A 155 21.83 3.98 -2.18
C THR A 155 22.38 2.57 -2.08
N SER A 156 21.84 1.63 -2.85
CA SER A 156 22.25 0.23 -2.87
C SER A 156 23.48 0.03 -3.76
N THR A 157 24.37 -0.87 -3.37
CA THR A 157 25.54 -1.26 -4.16
C THR A 157 25.19 -2.05 -5.42
N ILE A 158 23.99 -2.67 -5.45
CA ILE A 158 23.49 -3.43 -6.60
C ILE A 158 22.42 -2.64 -7.38
N PHE A 159 22.35 -1.31 -7.20
CA PHE A 159 21.38 -0.48 -7.88
C PHE A 159 21.54 -0.53 -9.41
N LYS A 160 20.49 -0.93 -10.11
CA LYS A 160 20.32 -0.75 -11.56
C LYS A 160 18.83 -0.57 -11.87
N LEU A 161 18.47 0.62 -12.33
CA LEU A 161 17.06 1.01 -12.51
C LEU A 161 16.34 0.11 -13.52
N GLU A 162 17.05 -0.25 -14.60
CA GLU A 162 16.55 -1.09 -15.68
C GLU A 162 16.08 -2.45 -15.17
N LEU A 163 16.86 -3.10 -14.31
CA LEU A 163 16.51 -4.41 -13.74
C LEU A 163 15.25 -4.30 -12.87
N ALA A 164 15.18 -3.26 -12.04
CA ALA A 164 14.00 -3.02 -11.20
C ALA A 164 12.75 -2.71 -12.05
N ALA A 165 12.90 -1.89 -13.10
CA ALA A 165 11.80 -1.55 -14.01
C ALA A 165 11.32 -2.77 -14.80
N CYS A 166 12.23 -3.60 -15.32
CA CYS A 166 11.91 -4.85 -15.98
C CYS A 166 11.17 -5.81 -15.04
N THR A 167 11.64 -5.98 -13.81
CA THR A 167 10.96 -6.83 -12.80
C THR A 167 9.51 -6.39 -12.57
N THR A 168 9.26 -5.10 -12.44
CA THR A 168 7.87 -4.60 -12.27
C THR A 168 7.03 -4.71 -13.54
N SER A 169 7.65 -4.60 -14.71
CA SER A 169 6.95 -4.80 -15.98
C SER A 169 6.49 -6.24 -16.15
N VAL A 170 7.38 -7.21 -15.87
CA VAL A 170 7.01 -8.64 -15.85
C VAL A 170 5.91 -8.90 -14.82
N GLY A 171 6.03 -8.34 -13.61
CA GLY A 171 4.98 -8.48 -12.59
C GLY A 171 3.61 -7.97 -13.04
N ARG A 172 3.54 -6.86 -13.79
CA ARG A 172 2.27 -6.40 -14.38
C ARG A 172 1.69 -7.38 -15.38
N SER A 173 2.53 -7.91 -16.29
CA SER A 173 2.05 -8.90 -17.26
C SER A 173 1.54 -10.19 -16.59
N ARG A 174 2.12 -10.58 -15.43
CA ARG A 174 1.64 -11.74 -14.67
C ARG A 174 0.22 -11.52 -14.12
N ILE A 175 -0.14 -10.31 -13.73
CA ILE A 175 -1.52 -9.99 -13.31
C ILE A 175 -2.50 -10.14 -14.48
N ASP A 176 -2.11 -9.68 -15.68
CA ASP A 176 -2.93 -9.85 -16.88
C ASP A 176 -3.05 -11.35 -17.26
N ASP A 177 -1.96 -12.13 -17.10
CA ASP A 177 -1.99 -13.57 -17.30
C ASP A 177 -2.91 -14.28 -16.30
N ALA A 178 -2.93 -13.86 -15.03
CA ALA A 178 -3.83 -14.38 -14.02
C ALA A 178 -5.29 -14.10 -14.36
N GLU A 179 -5.63 -12.87 -14.78
CA GLU A 179 -6.98 -12.50 -15.21
C GLU A 179 -7.44 -13.37 -16.40
N ASN A 180 -6.61 -13.45 -17.45
CA ASN A 180 -6.89 -14.24 -18.63
C ASN A 180 -6.97 -15.75 -18.31
N GLY A 181 -6.12 -16.23 -17.40
CA GLY A 181 -6.10 -17.62 -16.96
C GLY A 181 -7.38 -18.02 -16.23
N VAL A 182 -7.89 -17.18 -15.34
CA VAL A 182 -9.15 -17.41 -14.63
C VAL A 182 -10.34 -17.47 -15.61
N LYS A 183 -10.38 -16.60 -16.64
CA LYS A 183 -11.41 -16.62 -17.69
C LYS A 183 -11.35 -17.91 -18.51
N LYS A 184 -10.15 -18.33 -18.95
CA LYS A 184 -9.95 -19.59 -19.66
C LYS A 184 -10.35 -20.81 -18.84
N TRP A 185 -10.04 -20.81 -17.54
CA TRP A 185 -10.50 -21.87 -16.63
C TRP A 185 -12.01 -21.97 -16.58
N ALA A 186 -12.70 -20.81 -16.43
CA ALA A 186 -14.17 -20.79 -16.37
C ALA A 186 -14.79 -21.29 -17.68
N GLU A 187 -14.27 -20.87 -18.83
CA GLU A 187 -14.69 -21.35 -20.15
C GLU A 187 -14.51 -22.87 -20.25
N ALA A 188 -13.35 -23.41 -19.88
CA ALA A 188 -13.05 -24.85 -19.92
C ALA A 188 -13.96 -25.67 -18.98
N LYS A 189 -14.44 -25.07 -17.89
CA LYS A 189 -15.41 -25.66 -16.94
C LYS A 189 -16.86 -25.52 -17.39
N GLY A 190 -17.15 -24.69 -18.38
CA GLY A 190 -18.52 -24.33 -18.77
C GLY A 190 -19.22 -23.41 -17.75
N TYR A 191 -18.46 -22.68 -16.96
CA TYR A 191 -18.99 -21.67 -16.04
C TYR A 191 -19.13 -20.30 -16.73
N PRO A 192 -20.04 -19.43 -16.25
CA PRO A 192 -20.08 -18.04 -16.69
C PRO A 192 -18.75 -17.33 -16.42
N GLU A 193 -18.40 -16.38 -17.30
CA GLU A 193 -17.17 -15.60 -17.17
C GLU A 193 -17.08 -14.93 -15.79
N PRO A 194 -15.98 -15.13 -15.03
CA PRO A 194 -15.77 -14.52 -13.75
C PRO A 194 -15.38 -13.05 -13.91
N GLU A 195 -15.73 -12.24 -12.93
CA GLU A 195 -15.36 -10.83 -12.89
C GLU A 195 -14.14 -10.63 -12.00
N VAL A 196 -13.06 -10.07 -12.55
CA VAL A 196 -11.91 -9.62 -11.76
C VAL A 196 -12.20 -8.21 -11.24
N VAL A 197 -12.60 -8.11 -9.98
CA VAL A 197 -13.02 -6.84 -9.37
C VAL A 197 -11.86 -5.96 -8.97
N TYR A 198 -10.68 -6.56 -8.70
CA TYR A 198 -9.49 -5.82 -8.28
C TYR A 198 -8.21 -6.64 -8.50
N GLY A 199 -7.11 -5.94 -8.82
CA GLY A 199 -5.75 -6.48 -8.78
C GLY A 199 -4.88 -5.63 -7.85
N ASP A 200 -4.03 -6.28 -7.02
CA ASP A 200 -3.15 -5.59 -6.08
C ASP A 200 -1.73 -6.16 -6.09
N THR A 201 -0.88 -5.60 -6.90
CA THR A 201 0.55 -5.93 -7.02
C THR A 201 0.82 -7.38 -7.46
N ASP A 202 0.47 -8.35 -6.63
CA ASP A 202 0.73 -9.79 -6.76
C ASP A 202 -0.54 -10.64 -6.63
N SER A 203 -1.70 -10.02 -6.46
CA SER A 203 -2.96 -10.74 -6.29
C SER A 203 -4.09 -10.24 -7.19
N VAL A 204 -4.99 -11.15 -7.55
CA VAL A 204 -6.24 -10.86 -8.25
C VAL A 204 -7.44 -11.26 -7.40
N PHE A 205 -8.43 -10.38 -7.34
CA PHE A 205 -9.67 -10.55 -6.61
C PHE A 205 -10.77 -10.92 -7.59
N VAL A 206 -11.27 -12.12 -7.50
CA VAL A 206 -12.16 -12.72 -8.49
C VAL A 206 -13.52 -13.01 -7.88
N LYS A 207 -14.54 -12.47 -8.50
CA LYS A 207 -15.95 -12.82 -8.24
C LYS A 207 -16.35 -13.92 -9.22
N PHE A 208 -16.43 -15.15 -8.72
CA PHE A 208 -16.94 -16.28 -9.50
C PHE A 208 -18.47 -16.29 -9.55
N SER A 209 -19.02 -16.94 -10.56
CA SER A 209 -20.46 -17.17 -10.64
C SER A 209 -20.95 -17.97 -9.42
N ARG A 210 -22.10 -17.57 -8.86
CA ARG A 210 -22.78 -18.33 -7.81
C ARG A 210 -23.66 -19.46 -8.36
N LYS A 211 -23.70 -19.66 -9.65
CA LYS A 211 -24.43 -20.78 -10.26
C LYS A 211 -23.56 -22.01 -10.28
N ASP A 212 -24.11 -23.11 -9.84
CA ASP A 212 -23.49 -24.43 -10.02
C ASP A 212 -23.58 -24.90 -11.49
N LYS A 213 -23.06 -26.08 -11.78
CA LYS A 213 -23.07 -26.69 -13.11
C LYS A 213 -24.49 -26.88 -13.68
N ASN A 214 -25.49 -27.01 -12.82
CA ASN A 214 -26.88 -27.19 -13.21
C ASN A 214 -27.62 -25.86 -13.37
N GLY A 215 -26.91 -24.73 -13.19
CA GLY A 215 -27.49 -23.40 -13.24
C GLY A 215 -28.26 -22.97 -11.98
N LYS A 216 -28.24 -23.79 -10.90
CA LYS A 216 -28.86 -23.46 -9.62
C LYS A 216 -28.04 -22.36 -8.92
N LEU A 217 -28.72 -21.31 -8.48
CA LEU A 217 -28.10 -20.24 -7.70
C LEU A 217 -27.80 -20.73 -6.29
N LEU A 218 -26.51 -20.64 -5.91
CA LEU A 218 -26.04 -20.95 -4.58
C LEU A 218 -26.08 -19.70 -3.69
N GLU A 219 -26.41 -19.90 -2.41
CA GLU A 219 -26.49 -18.81 -1.43
C GLU A 219 -25.75 -19.16 -0.14
N GLY A 220 -25.45 -18.14 0.65
CA GLY A 220 -24.85 -18.28 1.96
C GLY A 220 -23.55 -19.08 1.94
N LYS A 221 -23.44 -20.05 2.84
CA LYS A 221 -22.24 -20.89 2.98
C LYS A 221 -21.97 -21.81 1.78
N GLU A 222 -23.00 -22.16 1.00
CA GLU A 222 -22.82 -22.97 -0.21
C GLU A 222 -22.11 -22.14 -1.28
N ALA A 223 -22.53 -20.88 -1.49
CA ALA A 223 -21.86 -19.95 -2.39
C ALA A 223 -20.41 -19.70 -1.97
N LEU A 224 -20.15 -19.56 -0.65
CA LEU A 224 -18.80 -19.40 -0.14
C LEU A 224 -17.90 -20.61 -0.44
N LYS A 225 -18.37 -21.83 -0.15
CA LYS A 225 -17.65 -23.07 -0.44
C LYS A 225 -17.37 -23.23 -1.93
N HIS A 226 -18.36 -22.93 -2.77
CA HIS A 226 -18.22 -22.96 -4.22
C HIS A 226 -17.14 -21.97 -4.69
N CYS A 227 -17.16 -20.73 -4.19
CA CYS A 227 -16.16 -19.72 -4.53
C CYS A 227 -14.74 -20.13 -4.11
N ILE A 228 -14.57 -20.72 -2.92
CA ILE A 228 -13.28 -21.26 -2.45
C ILE A 228 -12.79 -22.36 -3.41
N GLN A 229 -13.65 -23.29 -3.76
CA GLN A 229 -13.32 -24.39 -4.66
C GLN A 229 -12.95 -23.88 -6.07
N CYS A 230 -13.71 -22.93 -6.61
CA CYS A 230 -13.38 -22.29 -7.88
C CYS A 230 -12.01 -21.61 -7.85
N GLY A 231 -11.69 -20.90 -6.75
CA GLY A 231 -10.39 -20.26 -6.61
C GLY A 231 -9.22 -21.26 -6.59
N ILE A 232 -9.37 -22.37 -5.86
CA ILE A 232 -8.36 -23.45 -5.80
C ILE A 232 -8.17 -24.08 -7.19
N GLU A 233 -9.27 -24.44 -7.84
CA GLU A 233 -9.20 -25.09 -9.16
C GLU A 233 -8.66 -24.16 -10.26
N ALA A 234 -8.99 -22.87 -10.20
CA ALA A 234 -8.44 -21.89 -11.13
C ALA A 234 -6.93 -21.71 -10.94
N GLY A 235 -6.45 -21.68 -9.67
CA GLY A 235 -5.02 -21.66 -9.38
C GLY A 235 -4.28 -22.90 -9.92
N ASP A 236 -4.81 -24.10 -9.67
CA ASP A 236 -4.26 -25.36 -10.17
C ASP A 236 -4.24 -25.40 -11.72
N TYR A 237 -5.30 -24.91 -12.38
CA TYR A 237 -5.38 -24.80 -13.83
C TYR A 237 -4.29 -23.90 -14.41
N ILE A 238 -4.07 -22.75 -13.83
CA ILE A 238 -3.13 -21.76 -14.32
C ILE A 238 -1.69 -22.19 -14.07
N THR A 239 -1.40 -22.69 -12.86
CA THR A 239 -0.03 -23.00 -12.42
C THR A 239 0.41 -24.41 -12.81
N LYS A 240 -0.46 -25.42 -12.60
CA LYS A 240 -0.11 -26.84 -12.82
C LYS A 240 -0.61 -27.39 -14.17
N GLY A 241 -1.51 -26.67 -14.83
CA GLY A 241 -2.17 -27.18 -16.03
C GLY A 241 -3.18 -28.29 -15.72
N GLU A 242 -3.81 -28.26 -14.55
CA GLU A 242 -4.77 -29.25 -14.09
C GLU A 242 -6.20 -28.74 -14.21
N LEU A 243 -6.99 -29.33 -15.11
CA LEU A 243 -8.44 -29.10 -15.20
C LEU A 243 -9.19 -30.24 -14.49
N LYS A 244 -9.76 -29.97 -13.33
CA LYS A 244 -10.55 -30.93 -12.56
C LYS A 244 -11.98 -31.01 -13.12
N LEU A 245 -12.31 -32.13 -13.74
CA LEU A 245 -13.67 -32.52 -14.14
C LEU A 245 -14.21 -33.52 -13.10
N GLU A 246 -15.54 -33.85 -13.16
CA GLU A 246 -16.18 -34.66 -12.12
C GLU A 246 -15.43 -35.95 -11.78
N ASP A 247 -15.07 -36.72 -12.81
CA ASP A 247 -14.50 -38.04 -12.66
C ASP A 247 -13.01 -38.13 -13.04
N LYS A 248 -12.39 -37.02 -13.48
CA LYS A 248 -11.02 -37.03 -13.96
C LYS A 248 -10.33 -35.67 -13.86
N ILE A 249 -9.02 -35.71 -13.82
CA ILE A 249 -8.16 -34.54 -14.03
C ILE A 249 -7.61 -34.61 -15.46
N VAL A 250 -7.83 -33.52 -16.20
CA VAL A 250 -7.25 -33.38 -17.56
C VAL A 250 -6.06 -32.43 -17.42
N HIS A 251 -4.92 -32.90 -17.94
CA HIS A 251 -3.68 -32.13 -17.94
C HIS A 251 -3.51 -31.38 -19.26
N HIS A 252 -3.08 -30.13 -19.18
CA HIS A 252 -2.68 -29.30 -20.31
C HIS A 252 -1.36 -28.59 -19.97
N LYS A 253 -0.77 -27.90 -20.95
CA LYS A 253 0.43 -27.10 -20.68
C LYS A 253 0.08 -25.97 -19.69
N PRO A 254 0.82 -25.85 -18.58
CA PRO A 254 0.64 -24.74 -17.65
C PRO A 254 0.68 -23.40 -18.36
N LEU A 255 -0.13 -22.44 -17.89
CA LEU A 255 -0.14 -21.09 -18.44
C LEU A 255 1.03 -20.25 -17.90
N LEU A 256 1.54 -20.61 -16.74
CA LEU A 256 2.70 -19.98 -16.13
C LEU A 256 3.96 -20.85 -16.30
N HIS A 257 5.11 -20.18 -16.38
CA HIS A 257 6.41 -20.83 -16.40
C HIS A 257 7.00 -20.85 -14.98
N SER A 258 7.61 -21.99 -14.61
CA SER A 258 8.33 -22.12 -13.34
C SER A 258 9.42 -21.03 -13.22
N PRO A 259 9.57 -20.40 -12.06
CA PRO A 259 8.96 -20.69 -10.76
C PRO A 259 7.71 -19.86 -10.42
N GLN A 260 7.00 -19.31 -11.41
CA GLN A 260 5.76 -18.59 -11.16
C GLN A 260 4.68 -19.54 -10.64
N ASP A 261 4.01 -19.15 -9.57
CA ASP A 261 3.02 -19.95 -8.88
C ASP A 261 1.88 -19.04 -8.38
N LEU A 262 0.68 -19.25 -8.91
CA LEU A 262 -0.53 -18.53 -8.55
C LEU A 262 -1.42 -19.43 -7.70
N GLU A 263 -1.49 -19.14 -6.41
CA GLU A 263 -2.23 -19.96 -5.45
C GLU A 263 -3.52 -19.27 -4.98
N TYR A 264 -4.53 -20.05 -4.64
CA TYR A 264 -5.66 -19.55 -3.85
C TYR A 264 -5.16 -19.19 -2.44
N GLU A 265 -5.39 -17.95 -2.01
CA GLU A 265 -4.98 -17.49 -0.67
C GLU A 265 -6.16 -17.42 0.30
N LYS A 266 -7.27 -16.81 -0.11
CA LYS A 266 -8.42 -16.54 0.76
C LYS A 266 -9.67 -16.16 -0.04
N THR A 267 -10.80 -16.12 0.64
CA THR A 267 -12.06 -15.55 0.11
C THR A 267 -12.59 -14.52 1.10
N PHE A 268 -13.07 -13.39 0.58
CA PHE A 268 -13.78 -12.38 1.37
C PHE A 268 -15.29 -12.52 1.20
N TRP A 269 -16.03 -12.58 2.33
CA TRP A 269 -17.49 -12.56 2.33
C TRP A 269 -18.06 -12.20 3.70
N PRO A 270 -18.81 -11.07 3.85
CA PRO A 270 -18.98 -10.01 2.87
C PRO A 270 -17.69 -9.22 2.60
N PHE A 271 -17.67 -8.44 1.50
CA PHE A 271 -16.52 -7.67 1.08
C PHE A 271 -16.93 -6.26 0.65
N ILE A 272 -16.17 -5.26 1.09
CA ILE A 272 -16.33 -3.84 0.69
C ILE A 272 -15.01 -3.37 0.10
N LEU A 273 -15.02 -3.02 -1.18
CA LEU A 273 -13.91 -2.44 -1.90
C LEU A 273 -14.18 -0.96 -2.16
N ILE A 274 -13.43 -0.08 -1.49
CA ILE A 274 -13.60 1.38 -1.61
C ILE A 274 -12.74 1.93 -2.76
N SER A 275 -11.49 1.52 -2.80
CA SER A 275 -10.52 1.94 -3.82
C SER A 275 -9.26 1.07 -3.74
N LYS A 276 -8.28 1.33 -4.63
CA LYS A 276 -6.96 0.67 -4.57
C LYS A 276 -6.38 0.70 -3.14
N LYS A 277 -6.01 -0.47 -2.61
CA LYS A 277 -5.45 -0.67 -1.27
C LYS A 277 -6.32 -0.17 -0.11
N ARG A 278 -7.65 -0.06 -0.33
CA ARG A 278 -8.62 0.35 0.69
C ARG A 278 -9.86 -0.54 0.61
N TYR A 279 -9.87 -1.58 1.42
CA TYR A 279 -10.96 -2.54 1.47
C TYR A 279 -11.09 -3.17 2.85
N THR A 280 -12.23 -3.79 3.10
CA THR A 280 -12.50 -4.58 4.30
C THR A 280 -13.41 -5.76 3.98
N GLY A 281 -13.32 -6.82 4.76
CA GLY A 281 -14.14 -7.99 4.59
C GLY A 281 -13.91 -9.04 5.66
N ASP A 282 -14.80 -10.02 5.74
CA ASP A 282 -14.59 -11.20 6.55
C ASP A 282 -13.82 -12.21 5.71
N LYS A 283 -12.60 -12.48 6.14
CA LYS A 283 -11.64 -13.35 5.46
C LYS A 283 -11.88 -14.80 5.88
N TYR A 284 -12.06 -15.66 4.89
CA TYR A 284 -12.05 -17.11 5.00
C TYR A 284 -10.83 -17.65 4.27
N GLU A 285 -10.16 -18.64 4.85
CA GLU A 285 -9.07 -19.36 4.19
C GLU A 285 -9.64 -20.61 3.49
N PHE A 286 -9.05 -21.76 3.68
CA PHE A 286 -9.54 -23.01 3.06
C PHE A 286 -10.83 -23.56 3.66
N GLU A 287 -11.23 -23.06 4.83
CA GLU A 287 -12.44 -23.49 5.53
C GLU A 287 -13.47 -22.37 5.66
N SER A 288 -14.74 -22.72 5.57
CA SER A 288 -15.86 -21.78 5.60
C SER A 288 -16.38 -21.40 6.99
N ASN A 289 -15.72 -21.83 8.08
CA ASN A 289 -16.34 -21.80 9.41
C ASN A 289 -15.87 -20.67 10.35
N ASN A 290 -14.68 -20.11 10.19
CA ASN A 290 -14.12 -19.12 11.13
C ASN A 290 -13.67 -17.85 10.40
N PRO A 291 -14.58 -16.89 10.15
CA PRO A 291 -14.20 -15.65 9.52
C PRO A 291 -13.36 -14.78 10.44
N LYS A 292 -12.37 -14.11 9.84
CA LYS A 292 -11.59 -13.08 10.54
C LYS A 292 -11.76 -11.73 9.85
N ARG A 293 -12.35 -10.76 10.54
CA ARG A 293 -12.46 -9.39 10.01
C ARG A 293 -11.10 -8.83 9.68
N THR A 294 -10.91 -8.47 8.42
CA THR A 294 -9.67 -7.90 7.89
C THR A 294 -9.96 -6.55 7.23
N ALA A 295 -9.05 -5.61 7.43
CA ALA A 295 -9.15 -4.28 6.87
C ALA A 295 -7.78 -3.81 6.35
N MET A 296 -7.74 -3.33 5.12
CA MET A 296 -6.54 -2.81 4.47
C MET A 296 -6.71 -1.33 4.14
N GLY A 297 -5.72 -0.51 4.53
CA GLY A 297 -5.62 0.89 4.12
C GLY A 297 -6.76 1.82 4.55
N ILE A 298 -7.77 1.34 5.25
CA ILE A 298 -8.90 2.12 5.75
C ILE A 298 -8.60 2.74 7.12
N VAL A 299 -9.39 3.72 7.52
CA VAL A 299 -9.18 4.52 8.73
C VAL A 299 -9.10 3.70 10.01
N LEU A 300 -9.76 2.54 10.07
CA LEU A 300 -9.77 1.65 11.24
C LEU A 300 -8.37 1.19 11.66
N LYS A 301 -7.48 0.93 10.70
CA LYS A 301 -6.11 0.45 10.94
C LYS A 301 -5.07 1.57 11.05
N ARG A 302 -5.42 2.78 10.65
CA ARG A 302 -4.48 3.91 10.65
C ARG A 302 -4.37 4.52 12.03
N ARG A 303 -3.15 4.67 12.53
CA ARG A 303 -2.85 5.27 13.84
C ARG A 303 -2.91 6.82 13.84
N ASP A 304 -2.99 7.43 12.66
CA ASP A 304 -3.01 8.88 12.46
C ASP A 304 -4.43 9.47 12.39
N ASN A 305 -5.47 8.65 12.54
CA ASN A 305 -6.85 9.11 12.65
C ASN A 305 -7.30 9.17 14.11
N ALA A 306 -8.12 10.17 14.41
CA ALA A 306 -8.74 10.32 15.73
C ALA A 306 -9.67 9.13 16.05
N PRO A 307 -9.82 8.73 17.31
CA PRO A 307 -10.71 7.64 17.72
C PRO A 307 -12.15 7.80 17.25
N ILE A 308 -12.69 9.04 17.21
CA ILE A 308 -14.04 9.30 16.70
C ILE A 308 -14.23 8.84 15.26
N VAL A 309 -13.21 9.02 14.40
CA VAL A 309 -13.27 8.59 13.00
C VAL A 309 -13.33 7.07 12.93
N LYS A 310 -12.57 6.38 13.79
CA LYS A 310 -12.62 4.92 13.87
C LYS A 310 -13.95 4.42 14.40
N TYR A 311 -14.50 5.10 15.40
CA TYR A 311 -15.80 4.77 15.98
C TYR A 311 -16.90 4.87 14.92
N VAL A 312 -17.06 6.02 14.28
CA VAL A 312 -18.10 6.25 13.27
C VAL A 312 -17.94 5.31 12.07
N PHE A 313 -16.73 5.26 11.51
CA PHE A 313 -16.47 4.44 10.32
C PHE A 313 -16.60 2.94 10.61
N GLY A 314 -16.18 2.49 11.80
CA GLY A 314 -16.29 1.11 12.24
C GLY A 314 -17.75 0.66 12.33
N HIS A 315 -18.59 1.44 13.00
CA HIS A 315 -20.02 1.13 13.13
C HIS A 315 -20.75 1.16 11.79
N VAL A 316 -20.43 2.12 10.90
CA VAL A 316 -21.03 2.15 9.55
C VAL A 316 -20.69 0.87 8.79
N ILE A 317 -19.42 0.43 8.81
CA ILE A 317 -19.02 -0.83 8.15
C ILE A 317 -19.74 -2.01 8.78
N GLU A 318 -19.80 -2.07 10.10
CA GLU A 318 -20.42 -3.18 10.82
C GLU A 318 -21.91 -3.29 10.49
N LYS A 319 -22.64 -2.17 10.53
CA LYS A 319 -24.05 -2.12 10.16
C LYS A 319 -24.29 -2.55 8.72
N ILE A 320 -23.50 -2.07 7.77
CA ILE A 320 -23.61 -2.45 6.35
C ILE A 320 -23.34 -3.95 6.17
N MET A 321 -22.32 -4.50 6.82
CA MET A 321 -21.88 -5.88 6.59
C MET A 321 -22.74 -6.92 7.34
N ILE A 322 -23.28 -6.57 8.51
CA ILE A 322 -24.03 -7.47 9.37
C ILE A 322 -25.53 -7.28 9.21
N GLU A 323 -25.98 -6.03 9.43
CA GLU A 323 -27.42 -5.71 9.43
C GLU A 323 -27.96 -5.60 7.99
N LYS A 324 -27.10 -5.25 7.02
CA LYS A 324 -27.45 -5.06 5.59
C LYS A 324 -28.56 -4.03 5.35
N ASP A 325 -28.84 -3.19 6.35
CA ASP A 325 -29.84 -2.13 6.28
C ASP A 325 -29.15 -0.76 6.09
N PHE A 326 -29.19 -0.29 4.83
CA PHE A 326 -28.57 0.97 4.45
C PHE A 326 -29.32 2.18 5.01
N LEU A 327 -30.66 2.13 5.11
CA LEU A 327 -31.46 3.23 5.59
C LEU A 327 -31.25 3.44 7.09
N ALA A 328 -31.31 2.37 7.89
CA ALA A 328 -31.01 2.43 9.31
C ALA A 328 -29.56 2.87 9.57
N THR A 329 -28.62 2.47 8.71
CA THR A 329 -27.21 2.92 8.81
C THR A 329 -27.09 4.43 8.58
N VAL A 330 -27.79 4.98 7.60
CA VAL A 330 -27.79 6.43 7.30
C VAL A 330 -28.41 7.22 8.44
N GLU A 331 -29.54 6.77 9.00
CA GLU A 331 -30.18 7.45 10.13
C GLU A 331 -29.29 7.43 11.38
N TRP A 332 -28.68 6.29 11.70
CA TRP A 332 -27.71 6.20 12.79
C TRP A 332 -26.53 7.16 12.58
N LEU A 333 -26.02 7.26 11.33
CA LEU A 333 -24.91 8.15 11.01
C LEU A 333 -25.30 9.62 11.20
N LYS A 334 -26.50 10.03 10.75
CA LYS A 334 -27.02 11.40 10.93
C LYS A 334 -27.12 11.76 12.42
N GLN A 335 -27.69 10.85 13.21
CA GLN A 335 -27.82 11.02 14.65
C GLN A 335 -26.45 11.15 15.33
N THR A 336 -25.51 10.25 15.00
CA THR A 336 -24.15 10.28 15.57
C THR A 336 -23.40 11.57 15.20
N LEU A 337 -23.53 12.04 13.96
CA LEU A 337 -22.94 13.31 13.53
C LEU A 337 -23.55 14.52 14.29
N GLN A 338 -24.83 14.47 14.60
CA GLN A 338 -25.49 15.50 15.42
C GLN A 338 -24.96 15.46 16.86
N GLU A 339 -24.82 14.28 17.47
CA GLU A 339 -24.23 14.09 18.80
C GLU A 339 -22.78 14.61 18.90
N ILE A 340 -22.00 14.41 17.83
CA ILE A 340 -20.64 14.98 17.71
C ILE A 340 -20.70 16.51 17.73
N ARG A 341 -21.62 17.13 16.98
CA ARG A 341 -21.81 18.59 16.94
C ARG A 341 -22.27 19.17 18.27
N GLU A 342 -23.05 18.42 19.02
CA GLU A 342 -23.53 18.78 20.35
C GLU A 342 -22.50 18.56 21.45
N GLY A 343 -21.30 18.07 21.12
CA GLY A 343 -20.22 17.86 22.08
C GLY A 343 -20.44 16.70 23.04
N LYS A 344 -21.27 15.70 22.68
CA LYS A 344 -21.54 14.53 23.53
C LYS A 344 -20.36 13.56 23.68
N PHE A 345 -19.35 13.70 22.84
CA PHE A 345 -18.16 12.83 22.88
C PHE A 345 -17.02 13.52 23.65
N PRO A 346 -16.28 12.79 24.51
CA PRO A 346 -15.16 13.33 25.24
C PRO A 346 -14.00 13.71 24.30
N ILE A 347 -13.20 14.70 24.70
CA ILE A 347 -12.09 15.21 23.87
C ILE A 347 -11.08 14.13 23.45
N SER A 348 -10.95 13.06 24.24
CA SER A 348 -10.09 11.90 23.90
C SER A 348 -10.44 11.25 22.56
N TYR A 349 -11.69 11.34 22.12
CA TYR A 349 -12.12 10.86 20.81
C TYR A 349 -11.59 11.70 19.64
N PHE A 350 -11.18 12.94 19.91
CA PHE A 350 -10.71 13.89 18.87
C PHE A 350 -9.19 14.01 18.81
N VAL A 351 -8.45 13.26 19.61
CA VAL A 351 -6.99 13.28 19.63
C VAL A 351 -6.42 12.63 18.38
N ILE A 352 -5.67 13.42 17.62
CA ILE A 352 -4.94 12.99 16.43
C ILE A 352 -3.48 12.76 16.81
N SER A 353 -2.88 11.69 16.33
CA SER A 353 -1.45 11.40 16.60
C SER A 353 -0.68 11.30 15.28
N LYS A 354 0.32 12.16 15.10
CA LYS A 354 1.17 12.20 13.89
C LYS A 354 2.62 11.96 14.24
N SER A 355 3.32 11.20 13.40
CA SER A 355 4.76 11.00 13.54
C SER A 355 5.53 12.23 13.09
N LEU A 356 6.49 12.66 13.89
CA LEU A 356 7.37 13.78 13.59
C LEU A 356 8.42 13.35 12.57
N ARG A 357 8.62 14.14 11.50
CA ARG A 357 9.68 13.90 10.53
C ARG A 357 10.93 14.69 10.90
N GLY A 358 12.09 14.26 10.43
CA GLY A 358 13.35 14.99 10.64
C GLY A 358 13.42 16.32 9.92
N TYR A 359 12.69 16.48 8.80
CA TYR A 359 12.65 17.70 8.00
C TYR A 359 11.24 18.00 7.47
N TYR A 360 10.91 19.28 7.45
CA TYR A 360 9.69 19.84 6.83
C TYR A 360 10.04 21.09 6.04
N LYS A 361 9.53 21.20 4.80
CA LYS A 361 9.74 22.39 3.95
C LYS A 361 9.14 23.65 4.62
N ASN A 362 7.91 23.55 5.13
CA ASN A 362 7.19 24.62 5.82
C ASN A 362 6.77 24.17 7.22
N PRO A 363 7.67 24.15 8.20
CA PRO A 363 7.40 23.60 9.53
C PRO A 363 6.26 24.34 10.25
N GLN A 364 6.11 25.65 10.03
CA GLN A 364 5.07 26.47 10.66
C GLN A 364 3.64 26.16 10.20
N SER A 365 3.47 25.50 9.07
CA SER A 365 2.15 25.06 8.57
C SER A 365 1.75 23.66 9.09
N ILE A 366 2.65 22.98 9.77
CA ILE A 366 2.46 21.60 10.21
C ILE A 366 2.14 21.57 11.71
N ALA A 367 0.89 21.31 12.03
CA ALA A 367 0.34 21.36 13.38
C ALA A 367 1.19 20.65 14.45
N HIS A 368 1.45 19.36 14.26
CA HIS A 368 2.23 18.56 15.20
C HIS A 368 3.72 18.96 15.26
N LYS A 369 4.27 19.60 14.20
CA LYS A 369 5.65 20.13 14.23
C LYS A 369 5.72 21.40 15.08
N VAL A 370 4.81 22.36 14.87
CA VAL A 370 4.71 23.57 15.68
C VAL A 370 4.55 23.21 17.15
N LEU A 371 3.76 22.19 17.42
CA LEU A 371 3.56 21.68 18.75
C LEU A 371 4.82 21.05 19.36
N ALA A 372 5.50 20.21 18.61
CA ALA A 372 6.77 19.62 19.04
C ALA A 372 7.82 20.69 19.34
N ASP A 373 7.86 21.79 18.57
CA ASP A 373 8.76 22.92 18.85
C ASP A 373 8.42 23.61 20.17
N ARG A 374 7.15 23.85 20.45
CA ARG A 374 6.70 24.39 21.74
C ARG A 374 7.00 23.46 22.92
N MET A 375 6.90 22.13 22.71
CA MET A 375 7.30 21.16 23.73
C MET A 375 8.80 21.23 23.99
N ALA A 376 9.62 21.35 22.96
CA ALA A 376 11.05 21.49 23.07
C ALA A 376 11.49 22.81 23.77
N GLU A 377 10.75 23.90 23.53
CA GLU A 377 10.99 25.19 24.21
C GLU A 377 10.68 25.13 25.71
N ARG A 378 9.62 24.38 26.09
CA ARG A 378 9.21 24.22 27.49
C ARG A 378 10.08 23.27 28.29
N ASP A 379 10.48 22.19 27.67
CA ASP A 379 11.27 21.13 28.28
C ASP A 379 12.34 20.65 27.28
N PRO A 380 13.52 21.34 27.26
CA PRO A 380 14.60 20.98 26.36
C PRO A 380 15.17 19.57 26.61
N GLY A 381 15.04 19.05 27.84
CA GLY A 381 15.49 17.71 28.22
C GLY A 381 14.69 16.59 27.57
N ASN A 382 13.38 16.83 27.36
CA ASN A 382 12.46 15.89 26.73
C ASN A 382 12.04 16.34 25.32
N LYS A 383 12.93 16.96 24.59
CA LYS A 383 12.68 17.41 23.21
C LYS A 383 12.22 16.26 22.32
N PRO A 384 11.05 16.38 21.65
CA PRO A 384 10.60 15.37 20.70
C PRO A 384 11.60 15.16 19.55
N LYS A 385 11.85 13.88 19.21
CA LYS A 385 12.78 13.46 18.16
C LYS A 385 12.05 13.05 16.90
N ALA A 386 12.78 12.91 15.80
CA ALA A 386 12.24 12.33 14.58
C ALA A 386 11.68 10.92 14.86
N ASN A 387 10.54 10.61 14.27
CA ASN A 387 9.73 9.42 14.47
C ASN A 387 8.88 9.37 15.76
N ASP A 388 9.06 10.29 16.70
CA ASP A 388 8.16 10.39 17.85
C ASP A 388 6.75 10.78 17.38
N ARG A 389 5.76 10.25 18.07
CA ARG A 389 4.37 10.55 17.76
C ARG A 389 3.85 11.66 18.68
N ILE A 390 3.38 12.71 18.04
CA ILE A 390 2.86 13.89 18.73
C ILE A 390 1.32 13.83 18.72
N PRO A 391 0.67 13.59 19.87
CA PRO A 391 -0.79 13.68 19.98
C PRO A 391 -1.21 15.14 20.12
N TYR A 392 -2.29 15.52 19.41
CA TYR A 392 -2.88 16.85 19.49
C TYR A 392 -4.38 16.79 19.20
N ALA A 393 -5.12 17.77 19.66
CA ALA A 393 -6.51 17.99 19.32
C ALA A 393 -6.72 19.44 18.86
N TYR A 394 -7.73 19.65 18.01
CA TYR A 394 -8.22 20.99 17.69
C TYR A 394 -9.25 21.37 18.71
N ILE A 395 -9.14 22.58 19.25
CA ILE A 395 -10.14 23.14 20.15
C ILE A 395 -10.62 24.49 19.63
N GLU A 396 -11.84 24.83 19.95
CA GLU A 396 -12.36 26.16 19.68
C GLU A 396 -11.70 27.17 20.63
N VAL A 397 -11.20 28.25 20.07
CA VAL A 397 -10.65 29.40 20.80
C VAL A 397 -11.21 30.64 20.15
N ASP A 398 -11.31 31.72 20.92
CA ASP A 398 -11.81 33.04 20.48
C ASP A 398 -11.09 33.55 19.21
N ASP A 399 -9.92 33.00 18.92
CA ASP A 399 -9.16 33.22 17.67
C ASP A 399 -9.00 31.89 16.92
N LYS A 400 -9.77 31.73 15.87
CA LYS A 400 -10.00 30.49 15.07
C LYS A 400 -8.76 29.78 14.49
N ARG A 401 -7.54 30.00 14.97
CA ARG A 401 -6.31 29.54 14.31
C ARG A 401 -5.32 28.77 15.20
N LYS A 402 -5.71 28.30 16.38
CA LYS A 402 -4.74 27.66 17.27
C LYS A 402 -4.95 26.17 17.39
N ILE A 403 -3.90 25.44 17.01
CA ILE A 403 -3.74 24.04 17.33
C ILE A 403 -3.15 23.97 18.72
N ILE A 404 -3.80 23.26 19.61
CA ILE A 404 -3.37 23.11 20.99
C ILE A 404 -2.94 21.68 21.22
N ASP A 405 -1.77 21.55 21.83
CA ASP A 405 -1.26 20.28 22.34
C ASP A 405 -2.14 19.81 23.49
N TYR A 406 -2.58 18.61 23.38
CA TYR A 406 -3.32 17.94 24.42
C TYR A 406 -2.55 17.82 25.74
N ARG A 407 -1.21 17.92 25.70
CA ARG A 407 -0.31 17.89 26.86
C ARG A 407 -0.01 19.28 27.46
N MET A 408 -0.54 20.35 26.91
CA MET A 408 -0.18 21.68 27.36
C MET A 408 -0.90 22.09 28.65
N LYS A 409 -0.11 22.53 29.63
CA LYS A 409 -0.57 23.34 30.78
C LYS A 409 -0.96 24.75 30.34
N THR A 410 -1.81 25.40 31.05
CA THR A 410 -2.11 26.81 30.85
C THR A 410 -0.83 27.62 30.99
N VAL A 411 -0.29 28.09 29.90
CA VAL A 411 0.89 28.97 29.90
C VAL A 411 0.36 30.39 29.79
N LYS A 412 0.65 31.23 30.78
CA LYS A 412 0.54 32.68 30.60
C LYS A 412 1.50 33.03 29.46
N LYS A 413 0.99 33.53 28.34
CA LYS A 413 1.87 34.15 27.35
C LYS A 413 2.59 35.29 28.03
N PRO A 414 3.93 35.37 27.88
CA PRO A 414 4.63 36.57 28.27
C PRO A 414 3.96 37.76 27.56
N ASP A 415 3.78 38.85 28.28
CA ASP A 415 3.37 40.13 27.72
C ASP A 415 4.33 40.44 26.58
N GLY A 416 3.91 40.24 25.36
CA GLY A 416 4.84 40.48 24.29
C GLY A 416 4.28 40.26 22.91
N PHE A 417 4.67 41.00 22.08
CA PHE A 417 4.92 41.04 20.64
C PHE A 417 3.87 40.36 19.75
N HIS A 418 2.90 41.14 19.36
CA HIS A 418 2.16 40.90 18.13
C HIS A 418 3.01 41.36 16.95
N LYS A 419 3.37 40.45 16.07
CA LYS A 419 4.08 40.77 14.85
C LYS A 419 3.08 40.92 13.72
N LYS A 420 3.03 42.09 13.11
CA LYS A 420 2.29 42.36 11.89
C LYS A 420 3.24 42.34 10.71
N THR A 421 2.87 41.63 9.66
CA THR A 421 3.64 41.65 8.40
C THR A 421 3.08 42.79 7.57
N ILE A 422 3.92 43.77 7.26
CA ILE A 422 3.62 44.81 6.28
C ILE A 422 4.49 44.60 5.03
N LYS A 423 3.97 45.10 3.91
CA LYS A 423 4.77 45.19 2.69
C LYS A 423 5.49 46.50 2.73
N GLU A 424 6.82 46.45 2.81
CA GLU A 424 7.69 47.65 2.71
C GLU A 424 8.16 47.79 1.27
N GLU A 425 7.99 48.99 0.72
CA GLU A 425 8.51 49.34 -0.59
C GLU A 425 10.04 49.46 -0.53
N ILE A 426 10.73 48.69 -1.33
CA ILE A 426 12.21 48.67 -1.37
C ILE A 426 12.80 49.17 -2.66
N GLY A 427 11.98 49.73 -3.54
CA GLY A 427 12.39 50.29 -4.81
C GLY A 427 11.58 49.81 -6.00
N ILE A 428 12.05 50.11 -7.20
CA ILE A 428 11.39 49.79 -8.45
C ILE A 428 12.23 48.77 -9.22
N PHE A 429 11.59 47.86 -9.93
CA PHE A 429 12.28 46.90 -10.78
C PHE A 429 12.92 47.65 -11.97
N LYS A 430 14.27 47.60 -12.11
CA LYS A 430 15.03 48.29 -13.13
C LYS A 430 15.11 47.52 -14.46
N GLY A 431 14.67 46.27 -14.52
CA GLY A 431 14.73 45.43 -15.73
C GLY A 431 13.81 44.20 -15.67
N GLY A 432 13.68 43.49 -16.78
CA GLY A 432 12.85 42.29 -16.94
C GLY A 432 11.35 42.59 -17.08
N PRO A 433 10.48 41.55 -17.09
CA PRO A 433 9.04 41.69 -17.31
C PRO A 433 8.30 42.57 -16.30
N ARG A 434 8.93 42.90 -15.17
CA ARG A 434 8.37 43.72 -14.09
C ARG A 434 9.03 45.12 -14.01
N LYS A 435 9.74 45.56 -15.05
CA LYS A 435 10.35 46.88 -15.10
C LYS A 435 9.31 47.97 -14.82
N GLY A 436 9.58 48.87 -13.88
CA GLY A 436 8.68 49.97 -13.48
C GLY A 436 7.69 49.57 -12.34
N GLN A 437 7.57 48.31 -11.97
CA GLN A 437 6.74 47.93 -10.82
C GLN A 437 7.46 48.13 -9.49
N ILE A 438 6.69 48.43 -8.44
CA ILE A 438 7.23 48.64 -7.10
C ILE A 438 7.71 47.29 -6.54
N LYS A 439 8.96 47.27 -6.08
CA LYS A 439 9.51 46.16 -5.29
C LYS A 439 9.08 46.29 -3.86
N THR A 440 8.44 45.25 -3.33
CA THR A 440 8.07 45.19 -1.91
C THR A 440 8.70 43.97 -1.22
N ARG A 441 9.01 44.10 0.05
CA ARG A 441 9.35 42.96 0.92
C ARG A 441 8.39 42.90 2.12
N ASN A 442 8.15 41.71 2.61
CA ASN A 442 7.39 41.54 3.84
C ASN A 442 8.27 41.93 5.04
N LYS A 443 7.88 42.96 5.77
CA LYS A 443 8.52 43.39 7.01
C LYS A 443 7.62 43.03 8.16
N ILE A 444 8.17 42.37 9.16
CA ILE A 444 7.48 42.00 10.37
C ILE A 444 7.66 43.15 11.37
N ILE A 445 6.57 43.78 11.78
CA ILE A 445 6.58 44.82 12.80
C ILE A 445 5.70 44.42 13.98
N GLU A 446 5.96 45.04 15.13
CA GLU A 446 5.07 44.93 16.28
C GLU A 446 3.70 45.57 16.01
N ASP A 447 2.63 44.83 16.27
CA ASP A 447 1.28 45.39 16.21
C ASP A 447 0.77 45.71 17.62
N LYS A 448 0.98 46.97 18.03
CA LYS A 448 0.60 47.47 19.34
C LYS A 448 -0.92 47.52 19.54
N ASN A 449 -1.70 47.46 18.47
CA ASN A 449 -3.17 47.62 18.51
C ASN A 449 -3.92 46.28 18.51
N ARG A 450 -3.21 45.15 18.45
CA ARG A 450 -3.84 43.84 18.49
C ARG A 450 -4.19 43.44 19.91
N PRO A 451 -5.43 42.95 20.19
CA PRO A 451 -5.80 42.55 21.54
C PRO A 451 -4.83 41.47 22.07
N LYS A 452 -4.31 41.73 23.26
CA LYS A 452 -3.43 40.79 23.99
C LYS A 452 -4.28 39.64 24.49
N TYR A 453 -4.03 38.42 23.97
CA TYR A 453 -4.69 37.21 24.47
C TYR A 453 -4.21 36.89 25.89
N LYS A 454 -5.08 37.06 26.87
CA LYS A 454 -4.73 36.91 28.28
C LYS A 454 -4.53 35.43 28.70
N ASN A 455 -5.22 34.47 28.13
CA ASN A 455 -5.07 33.05 28.52
C ASN A 455 -5.42 32.12 27.34
N SER A 456 -4.51 31.23 26.92
CA SER A 456 -4.86 30.01 26.23
C SER A 456 -4.89 28.87 27.26
N LYS A 457 -6.06 28.29 27.49
CA LYS A 457 -6.17 27.07 28.30
C LYS A 457 -5.52 25.92 27.55
N VAL A 458 -4.60 25.27 28.22
CA VAL A 458 -3.84 24.16 27.68
C VAL A 458 -4.07 22.98 28.59
N ILE A 459 -4.37 21.85 28.04
CA ILE A 459 -4.72 20.64 28.78
C ILE A 459 -3.43 19.84 29.01
N ASP A 460 -3.14 19.51 30.26
CA ASP A 460 -2.02 18.65 30.64
C ASP A 460 -2.39 17.19 30.39
N TYR A 461 -1.70 16.58 29.44
CA TYR A 461 -1.94 15.19 29.05
C TYR A 461 -1.55 14.17 30.11
N ASP A 462 -0.55 14.51 30.94
CA ASP A 462 -0.05 13.62 32.00
C ASP A 462 -1.01 13.52 33.19
N ARG A 463 -2.04 14.38 33.24
CA ARG A 463 -3.16 14.22 34.16
C ARG A 463 -4.34 13.59 33.40
N PRO A 464 -4.75 12.38 33.75
CA PRO A 464 -5.91 11.75 33.12
C PRO A 464 -7.09 12.69 33.18
N ILE A 465 -7.70 12.97 32.06
CA ILE A 465 -8.91 13.81 31.95
C ILE A 465 -10.02 13.28 32.86
N TYR A 466 -9.96 12.00 33.21
CA TYR A 466 -10.88 11.28 34.09
C TYR A 466 -10.81 11.70 35.55
N GLU A 467 -9.69 12.23 36.06
CA GLU A 467 -9.58 12.65 37.47
C GLU A 467 -10.25 13.97 37.76
N LYS A 468 -10.63 14.76 36.77
CA LYS A 468 -11.30 16.03 36.95
C LYS A 468 -12.79 16.02 36.61
N ASN A 469 -13.37 14.87 36.34
CA ASN A 469 -14.82 14.61 36.27
C ASN A 469 -15.74 15.79 35.93
N LYS A 470 -15.38 16.60 34.98
CA LYS A 470 -16.32 17.56 34.38
C LYS A 470 -16.18 17.36 32.88
N PRO A 471 -17.23 16.84 32.22
CA PRO A 471 -17.32 16.93 30.78
C PRO A 471 -17.27 18.41 30.43
N ILE A 472 -16.37 18.76 29.51
CA ILE A 472 -16.37 20.06 28.85
C ILE A 472 -17.30 19.94 27.67
#